data_85b9d116fcdc9085fcd303151abc854d
#
_entry.id   85b9d116fcdc9085fcd303151abc854d
#
_cell.length_a   1.000
_cell.length_b   1.000
_cell.length_c   1.000
_cell.angle_alpha   90.00
_cell.angle_beta   90.00
_cell.angle_gamma   90.00
#
_symmetry.space_group_name_H-M   'P 1'
#
loop_
_entity.id
_entity.type
_entity.pdbx_description
1 polymer ?
#
loop_
_entity_poly.entity_id
_entity_poly.type
_entity_poly.pdbx_seq_one_letter_code
_entity_poly.pdbx_strand_id
1 'polypeptide(L)'
;MDEKYFPEKIEEKWQEHWRDAGAFEAPDDDPRPKFYALEMLPYPSGFLHMGHVRNYAIGDALAWYKRLRGFNVLHPIGWDSFGQPAEQAAIKRGIQPREWTEENIAHMKGQMQRLGVSYDWRREIAAHRPDYYKWDQWFFLKMLERGLAYKRTSAVNWCPKEETVLSNEQSSGGVCWRCGTAVMKKEIEQWFLRTTKYAEELVADIKEIESGWPEKVLKRQRDWVGRSEGAYVDFRVKDHDAKIRVFTTRIDTIFGATAIVLAAEHPLLPKLLEGSSLKDEVMRFAESVKHARAIKTQDASEEEEKLGINTGQLAVNPFSGEVLPIWVANYVLIDYGAGAVMSVPAHDERDFEFARKYTLPIRQVIAPIVSGQQGVVIEIDPG
;
A
#
# COMPACT_ATOMS: atom_id res chain seq x y z
N MET A 1 28.32 42.36 -28.25
CA MET A 1 27.36 41.70 -27.37
C MET A 1 26.28 42.72 -27.07
N ASP A 2 25.02 42.33 -27.16
CA ASP A 2 23.93 43.22 -26.75
C ASP A 2 24.05 43.48 -25.24
N GLU A 3 23.78 44.73 -24.80
CA GLU A 3 23.87 45.11 -23.38
C GLU A 3 22.81 44.42 -22.51
N LYS A 4 21.78 43.81 -23.14
CA LYS A 4 20.71 43.10 -22.47
C LYS A 4 20.67 41.65 -22.92
N TYR A 5 20.42 40.76 -21.93
CA TYR A 5 20.12 39.38 -22.18
C TYR A 5 18.68 39.24 -22.70
N PHE A 6 18.52 38.64 -23.88
CA PHE A 6 17.24 38.33 -24.50
C PHE A 6 17.02 36.81 -24.49
N PRO A 7 16.40 36.26 -23.45
CA PRO A 7 16.28 34.81 -23.28
C PRO A 7 15.76 34.11 -24.53
N GLU A 8 14.67 34.60 -25.10
CA GLU A 8 13.99 33.96 -26.23
C GLU A 8 14.92 33.71 -27.43
N LYS A 9 15.71 34.69 -27.78
CA LYS A 9 16.63 34.58 -28.93
C LYS A 9 17.87 33.70 -28.63
N ILE A 10 18.38 33.81 -27.40
CA ILE A 10 19.61 33.11 -27.01
C ILE A 10 19.32 31.64 -26.74
N GLU A 11 18.22 31.35 -26.03
CA GLU A 11 17.81 30.00 -25.71
C GLU A 11 17.45 29.22 -26.96
N GLU A 12 16.64 29.76 -27.86
CA GLU A 12 16.24 29.12 -29.11
C GLU A 12 17.49 28.79 -29.98
N LYS A 13 18.38 29.74 -30.14
CA LYS A 13 19.64 29.54 -30.87
C LYS A 13 20.46 28.38 -30.32
N TRP A 14 20.61 28.30 -28.99
CA TRP A 14 21.43 27.25 -28.38
C TRP A 14 20.71 25.90 -28.34
N GLN A 15 19.43 25.86 -28.16
CA GLN A 15 18.63 24.63 -28.23
C GLN A 15 18.68 24.00 -29.62
N GLU A 16 18.64 24.84 -30.69
CA GLU A 16 18.85 24.37 -32.07
C GLU A 16 20.27 23.83 -32.25
N HIS A 17 21.27 24.59 -31.82
CA HIS A 17 22.68 24.18 -31.94
C HIS A 17 22.95 22.85 -31.23
N TRP A 18 22.44 22.65 -30.03
CA TRP A 18 22.59 21.39 -29.26
C TRP A 18 21.91 20.22 -29.96
N ARG A 19 20.71 20.44 -30.49
CA ARG A 19 19.97 19.43 -31.26
C ARG A 19 20.74 19.01 -32.50
N ASP A 20 21.19 19.96 -33.31
CA ASP A 20 21.87 19.72 -34.57
C ASP A 20 23.23 19.04 -34.35
N ALA A 21 23.91 19.37 -33.27
CA ALA A 21 25.17 18.76 -32.87
C ALA A 21 25.04 17.41 -32.17
N GLY A 22 23.81 16.96 -31.87
CA GLY A 22 23.60 15.75 -31.06
C GLY A 22 24.25 15.84 -29.67
N ALA A 23 24.30 17.05 -29.08
CA ALA A 23 25.10 17.33 -27.88
C ALA A 23 24.74 16.48 -26.64
N PHE A 24 23.53 15.96 -26.60
CA PHE A 24 23.01 15.18 -25.47
C PHE A 24 22.89 13.68 -25.77
N GLU A 25 23.28 13.26 -26.94
CA GLU A 25 23.27 11.88 -27.36
C GLU A 25 24.33 11.06 -26.61
N ALA A 26 23.94 9.89 -26.09
CA ALA A 26 24.82 8.96 -25.40
C ALA A 26 25.22 7.82 -26.35
N PRO A 27 26.40 7.81 -26.96
CA PRO A 27 26.87 6.72 -27.80
C PRO A 27 27.08 5.44 -26.97
N ASP A 28 26.79 4.27 -27.58
CA ASP A 28 26.91 2.98 -26.89
C ASP A 28 28.39 2.61 -26.63
N ASP A 29 29.27 2.91 -27.59
CA ASP A 29 30.69 2.52 -27.59
C ASP A 29 31.62 3.63 -27.06
N ASP A 30 31.10 4.56 -26.28
CA ASP A 30 31.90 5.65 -25.71
C ASP A 30 32.77 5.14 -24.55
N PRO A 31 34.12 5.39 -24.58
CA PRO A 31 35.04 4.92 -23.55
C PRO A 31 34.95 5.69 -22.22
N ARG A 32 34.27 6.85 -22.20
CA ARG A 32 34.09 7.65 -20.98
C ARG A 32 33.30 6.85 -19.91
N PRO A 33 33.53 7.15 -18.61
CA PRO A 33 32.73 6.56 -17.54
C PRO A 33 31.25 6.80 -17.78
N LYS A 34 30.42 5.76 -17.67
CA LYS A 34 28.98 5.83 -17.90
C LYS A 34 28.25 6.41 -16.69
N PHE A 35 27.27 7.25 -16.93
CA PHE A 35 26.34 7.73 -15.92
C PHE A 35 24.92 7.67 -16.46
N TYR A 36 24.01 7.11 -15.67
CA TYR A 36 22.58 6.99 -15.99
C TYR A 36 21.80 7.99 -15.14
N ALA A 37 21.25 9.04 -15.76
CA ALA A 37 20.36 10.00 -15.14
C ALA A 37 18.92 9.60 -15.48
N LEU A 38 18.18 9.06 -14.50
CA LEU A 38 16.79 8.64 -14.68
C LEU A 38 15.88 9.50 -13.82
N GLU A 39 14.80 9.94 -14.41
CA GLU A 39 13.71 10.67 -13.78
C GLU A 39 12.40 9.91 -13.94
N MET A 40 11.38 10.30 -13.19
CA MET A 40 10.05 9.73 -13.31
C MET A 40 9.44 10.09 -14.67
N LEU A 41 8.97 9.09 -15.39
CA LEU A 41 8.29 9.29 -16.67
C LEU A 41 6.93 9.95 -16.42
N PRO A 42 6.59 11.07 -17.09
CA PRO A 42 5.32 11.75 -16.87
C PRO A 42 4.15 11.02 -17.51
N TYR A 43 2.97 11.20 -16.92
CA TYR A 43 1.72 10.86 -17.58
C TYR A 43 1.38 11.93 -18.63
N PRO A 44 1.12 11.56 -19.90
CA PRO A 44 0.76 12.52 -20.94
C PRO A 44 -0.73 12.89 -20.83
N SER A 45 -1.10 13.64 -19.79
CA SER A 45 -2.48 14.00 -19.47
C SER A 45 -2.83 15.47 -19.73
N GLY A 46 -1.96 16.22 -20.41
CA GLY A 46 -2.16 17.63 -20.74
C GLY A 46 -0.88 18.44 -20.76
N PHE A 47 -0.81 19.47 -19.92
CA PHE A 47 0.34 20.38 -19.86
C PHE A 47 1.31 20.00 -18.74
N LEU A 48 2.59 20.39 -18.92
CA LEU A 48 3.54 20.38 -17.80
C LEU A 48 3.07 21.37 -16.72
N HIS A 49 3.28 21.00 -15.48
CA HIS A 49 3.06 21.87 -14.32
C HIS A 49 4.35 22.04 -13.52
N MET A 50 4.36 22.96 -12.56
CA MET A 50 5.58 23.26 -11.77
C MET A 50 6.20 22.06 -11.08
N GLY A 51 5.41 21.04 -10.72
CA GLY A 51 5.93 19.78 -10.19
C GLY A 51 6.81 19.02 -11.19
N HIS A 52 6.41 18.99 -12.45
CA HIS A 52 7.25 18.44 -13.54
C HIS A 52 8.54 19.25 -13.71
N VAL A 53 8.42 20.58 -13.78
CA VAL A 53 9.60 21.45 -13.92
C VAL A 53 10.59 21.23 -12.79
N ARG A 54 10.12 21.16 -11.54
CA ARG A 54 10.97 20.89 -10.38
C ARG A 54 11.68 19.55 -10.49
N ASN A 55 10.97 18.49 -10.87
CA ASN A 55 11.56 17.16 -10.99
C ASN A 55 12.63 17.13 -12.06
N TYR A 56 12.31 17.59 -13.26
CA TYR A 56 13.20 17.50 -14.43
C TYR A 56 14.36 18.48 -14.39
N ALA A 57 14.18 19.67 -13.81
CA ALA A 57 15.29 20.61 -13.66
C ALA A 57 16.39 20.11 -12.71
N ILE A 58 16.02 19.36 -11.65
CA ILE A 58 17.00 18.77 -10.71
C ILE A 58 17.81 17.68 -11.42
N GLY A 59 17.15 16.76 -12.12
CA GLY A 59 17.80 15.68 -12.87
C GLY A 59 18.66 16.22 -14.00
N ASP A 60 18.17 17.21 -14.72
CA ASP A 60 18.91 17.86 -15.81
C ASP A 60 20.18 18.56 -15.30
N ALA A 61 20.10 19.27 -14.18
CA ALA A 61 21.27 19.88 -13.55
C ALA A 61 22.34 18.83 -13.20
N LEU A 62 21.93 17.66 -12.71
CA LEU A 62 22.83 16.54 -12.45
C LEU A 62 23.42 15.97 -13.74
N ALA A 63 22.59 15.79 -14.77
CA ALA A 63 23.04 15.29 -16.08
C ALA A 63 24.09 16.24 -16.70
N TRP A 64 23.85 17.56 -16.67
CA TRP A 64 24.81 18.59 -17.10
C TRP A 64 26.10 18.51 -16.29
N TYR A 65 26.01 18.49 -14.96
CA TYR A 65 27.19 18.38 -14.12
C TYR A 65 28.06 17.17 -14.49
N LYS A 66 27.44 16.00 -14.68
CA LYS A 66 28.17 14.79 -15.05
C LYS A 66 28.81 14.87 -16.44
N ARG A 67 28.12 15.44 -17.42
CA ARG A 67 28.71 15.68 -18.75
C ARG A 67 29.95 16.61 -18.68
N LEU A 68 29.83 17.70 -17.94
CA LEU A 68 30.95 18.62 -17.71
C LEU A 68 32.13 17.96 -16.97
N ARG A 69 31.86 16.92 -16.19
CA ARG A 69 32.89 16.10 -15.51
C ARG A 69 33.44 14.98 -16.41
N GLY A 70 33.08 14.92 -17.67
CA GLY A 70 33.63 13.98 -18.64
C GLY A 70 32.96 12.60 -18.66
N PHE A 71 31.75 12.44 -18.12
CA PHE A 71 30.99 11.21 -18.22
C PHE A 71 30.24 11.11 -19.56
N ASN A 72 30.06 9.87 -20.04
CA ASN A 72 29.04 9.57 -21.03
C ASN A 72 27.70 9.41 -20.29
N VAL A 73 26.82 10.40 -20.46
CA VAL A 73 25.56 10.49 -19.69
C VAL A 73 24.39 10.03 -20.54
N LEU A 74 23.80 8.90 -20.17
CA LEU A 74 22.49 8.50 -20.67
C LEU A 74 21.40 9.21 -19.84
N HIS A 75 20.72 10.17 -20.46
CA HIS A 75 19.61 10.93 -19.88
C HIS A 75 18.37 10.75 -20.75
N PRO A 76 17.65 9.62 -20.64
CA PRO A 76 16.49 9.31 -21.45
C PRO A 76 15.24 9.98 -20.89
N ILE A 77 14.22 10.09 -21.72
CA ILE A 77 12.86 10.46 -21.34
C ILE A 77 11.86 9.44 -21.90
N GLY A 78 10.71 9.34 -21.29
CA GLY A 78 9.62 8.54 -21.79
C GLY A 78 8.29 8.99 -21.24
N TRP A 79 7.25 8.27 -21.63
CA TRP A 79 5.88 8.59 -21.30
C TRP A 79 5.21 7.37 -20.63
N ASP A 80 4.77 7.55 -19.39
CA ASP A 80 3.89 6.60 -18.74
C ASP A 80 2.47 6.79 -19.29
N SER A 81 2.24 6.18 -20.44
CA SER A 81 1.16 6.53 -21.35
C SER A 81 0.07 5.46 -21.44
N PHE A 82 0.16 4.38 -20.69
CA PHE A 82 -0.92 3.45 -20.47
C PHE A 82 -1.78 3.87 -19.27
N GLY A 83 -3.07 3.55 -19.34
CA GLY A 83 -3.92 3.59 -18.17
C GLY A 83 -5.24 4.32 -18.35
N GLN A 84 -6.08 4.13 -17.36
CA GLN A 84 -7.44 4.62 -17.24
C GLN A 84 -7.60 6.15 -17.42
N PRO A 85 -6.70 7.02 -16.91
CA PRO A 85 -6.90 8.46 -17.06
C PRO A 85 -6.92 8.93 -18.52
N ALA A 86 -6.03 8.40 -19.36
CA ALA A 86 -5.98 8.72 -20.78
C ALA A 86 -7.21 8.17 -21.53
N GLU A 87 -7.57 6.92 -21.26
CA GLU A 87 -8.74 6.27 -21.84
C GLU A 87 -10.02 7.05 -21.57
N GLN A 88 -10.24 7.44 -20.33
CA GLN A 88 -11.46 8.17 -19.96
C GLN A 88 -11.47 9.62 -20.43
N ALA A 89 -10.32 10.28 -20.49
CA ALA A 89 -10.25 11.61 -21.11
C ALA A 89 -10.65 11.53 -22.60
N ALA A 90 -10.20 10.48 -23.29
CA ALA A 90 -10.57 10.22 -24.67
C ALA A 90 -12.05 9.90 -24.84
N ILE A 91 -12.63 9.05 -24.00
CA ILE A 91 -14.07 8.74 -23.98
C ILE A 91 -14.91 10.02 -23.82
N LYS A 92 -14.56 10.87 -22.85
CA LYS A 92 -15.27 12.14 -22.61
C LYS A 92 -15.23 13.10 -23.80
N ARG A 93 -14.22 13.00 -24.64
CA ARG A 93 -14.02 13.84 -25.82
C ARG A 93 -14.49 13.18 -27.12
N GLY A 94 -14.86 11.91 -27.08
CA GLY A 94 -15.29 11.16 -28.25
C GLY A 94 -14.18 10.89 -29.27
N ILE A 95 -12.92 10.80 -28.80
CA ILE A 95 -11.73 10.52 -29.63
C ILE A 95 -11.07 9.20 -29.21
N GLN A 96 -10.20 8.67 -30.07
CA GLN A 96 -9.43 7.48 -29.74
C GLN A 96 -8.41 7.75 -28.62
N PRO A 97 -8.27 6.87 -27.61
CA PRO A 97 -7.29 7.05 -26.52
C PRO A 97 -5.86 7.25 -27.04
N ARG A 98 -5.47 6.53 -28.10
CA ARG A 98 -4.16 6.66 -28.71
C ARG A 98 -3.91 8.05 -29.29
N GLU A 99 -4.87 8.59 -30.03
CA GLU A 99 -4.78 9.93 -30.63
C GLU A 99 -4.61 10.99 -29.53
N TRP A 100 -5.47 10.95 -28.53
CA TRP A 100 -5.38 11.83 -27.36
C TRP A 100 -4.02 11.75 -26.68
N THR A 101 -3.50 10.54 -26.48
CA THR A 101 -2.21 10.32 -25.81
C THR A 101 -1.06 10.86 -26.65
N GLU A 102 -1.02 10.59 -27.94
CA GLU A 102 0.06 11.09 -28.84
C GLU A 102 0.02 12.62 -28.97
N GLU A 103 -1.16 13.24 -29.01
CA GLU A 103 -1.28 14.70 -29.01
C GLU A 103 -0.72 15.32 -27.73
N ASN A 104 -1.02 14.76 -26.57
CA ASN A 104 -0.47 15.23 -25.30
C ASN A 104 1.05 15.02 -25.22
N ILE A 105 1.56 13.87 -25.69
CA ILE A 105 3.00 13.62 -25.79
C ILE A 105 3.67 14.69 -26.63
N ALA A 106 3.15 14.97 -27.83
CA ALA A 106 3.71 15.98 -28.69
C ALA A 106 3.73 17.37 -28.04
N HIS A 107 2.64 17.72 -27.35
CA HIS A 107 2.53 18.98 -26.64
C HIS A 107 3.53 19.10 -25.48
N MET A 108 3.57 18.12 -24.58
CA MET A 108 4.49 18.11 -23.43
C MET A 108 5.95 18.04 -23.87
N LYS A 109 6.25 17.28 -24.93
CA LYS A 109 7.58 17.24 -25.56
C LYS A 109 8.04 18.61 -26.02
N GLY A 110 7.17 19.36 -26.70
CA GLY A 110 7.45 20.74 -27.09
C GLY A 110 7.75 21.65 -25.89
N GLN A 111 6.99 21.49 -24.79
CA GLN A 111 7.25 22.23 -23.56
C GLN A 111 8.60 21.85 -22.91
N MET A 112 8.97 20.56 -22.87
CA MET A 112 10.27 20.10 -22.37
C MET A 112 11.43 20.61 -23.22
N GLN A 113 11.26 20.59 -24.54
CA GLN A 113 12.26 21.15 -25.47
C GLN A 113 12.43 22.64 -25.24
N ARG A 114 11.34 23.39 -25.02
CA ARG A 114 11.39 24.82 -24.70
C ARG A 114 12.05 25.10 -23.34
N LEU A 115 11.96 24.22 -22.37
CA LEU A 115 12.71 24.29 -21.11
C LEU A 115 14.22 24.06 -21.31
N GLY A 116 14.64 23.51 -22.44
CA GLY A 116 16.01 23.20 -22.74
C GLY A 116 16.61 22.03 -21.99
N VAL A 117 15.78 21.10 -21.53
CA VAL A 117 16.24 19.90 -20.80
C VAL A 117 17.08 19.01 -21.72
N SER A 118 18.20 18.52 -21.22
CA SER A 118 19.25 17.83 -21.98
C SER A 118 18.98 16.32 -22.16
N TYR A 119 17.80 15.95 -22.66
CA TYR A 119 17.46 14.56 -22.93
C TYR A 119 18.07 14.03 -24.23
N ASP A 120 18.42 12.74 -24.24
CA ASP A 120 18.67 11.99 -25.48
C ASP A 120 17.34 11.55 -26.09
N TRP A 121 16.76 12.39 -26.93
CA TRP A 121 15.47 12.14 -27.58
C TRP A 121 15.42 10.92 -28.50
N ARG A 122 16.58 10.35 -28.87
CA ARG A 122 16.64 9.07 -29.61
C ARG A 122 16.25 7.89 -28.75
N ARG A 123 16.36 8.06 -27.43
CA ARG A 123 16.02 7.06 -26.41
C ARG A 123 14.63 7.28 -25.81
N GLU A 124 13.81 8.09 -26.49
CA GLU A 124 12.41 8.32 -26.08
C GLU A 124 11.60 7.03 -26.17
N ILE A 125 10.86 6.73 -25.12
CA ILE A 125 9.94 5.57 -25.04
C ILE A 125 8.53 6.03 -24.71
N ALA A 126 7.53 5.21 -25.06
CA ALA A 126 6.15 5.42 -24.65
C ALA A 126 5.49 4.07 -24.34
N ALA A 127 4.99 3.93 -23.10
CA ALA A 127 4.50 2.66 -22.60
C ALA A 127 3.35 2.07 -23.43
N HIS A 128 2.54 2.89 -24.10
CA HIS A 128 1.41 2.45 -24.93
C HIS A 128 1.80 1.99 -26.35
N ARG A 129 3.07 2.11 -26.74
CA ARG A 129 3.54 1.70 -28.06
C ARG A 129 3.93 0.23 -28.09
N PRO A 130 3.67 -0.50 -29.19
CA PRO A 130 3.94 -1.95 -29.29
C PRO A 130 5.40 -2.34 -29.09
N ASP A 131 6.34 -1.49 -29.48
CA ASP A 131 7.77 -1.70 -29.31
C ASP A 131 8.18 -1.70 -27.82
N TYR A 132 7.39 -1.04 -26.96
CA TYR A 132 7.57 -1.05 -25.52
C TYR A 132 6.74 -2.14 -24.83
N TYR A 133 5.41 -2.16 -24.96
CA TYR A 133 4.56 -3.07 -24.18
C TYR A 133 4.72 -4.54 -24.52
N LYS A 134 5.33 -4.90 -25.65
CA LYS A 134 5.74 -6.30 -25.90
C LYS A 134 6.62 -6.87 -24.78
N TRP A 135 7.40 -6.02 -24.11
CA TRP A 135 8.24 -6.43 -22.99
C TRP A 135 7.43 -6.65 -21.72
N ASP A 136 6.39 -5.87 -21.47
CA ASP A 136 5.44 -6.11 -20.37
C ASP A 136 4.74 -7.45 -20.56
N GLN A 137 4.32 -7.75 -21.80
CA GLN A 137 3.75 -9.06 -22.16
C GLN A 137 4.75 -10.20 -21.96
N TRP A 138 6.00 -10.00 -22.33
CA TRP A 138 7.06 -10.98 -22.12
C TRP A 138 7.32 -11.24 -20.62
N PHE A 139 7.39 -10.19 -19.81
CA PHE A 139 7.51 -10.30 -18.34
C PHE A 139 6.33 -11.05 -17.75
N PHE A 140 5.11 -10.71 -18.16
CA PHE A 140 3.92 -11.41 -17.68
C PHE A 140 3.99 -12.90 -17.98
N LEU A 141 4.38 -13.31 -19.19
CA LEU A 141 4.55 -14.72 -19.54
C LEU A 141 5.62 -15.40 -18.68
N LYS A 142 6.73 -14.71 -18.41
CA LYS A 142 7.77 -15.25 -17.52
C LYS A 142 7.29 -15.39 -16.07
N MET A 143 6.49 -14.49 -15.59
CA MET A 143 5.85 -14.60 -14.26
C MET A 143 4.83 -15.75 -14.23
N LEU A 144 4.06 -15.94 -15.28
CA LEU A 144 3.11 -17.05 -15.40
C LEU A 144 3.83 -18.40 -15.41
N GLU A 145 4.88 -18.55 -16.21
CA GLU A 145 5.73 -19.75 -16.27
C GLU A 145 6.31 -20.14 -14.90
N ARG A 146 6.62 -19.14 -14.06
CA ARG A 146 7.17 -19.31 -12.70
C ARG A 146 6.09 -19.42 -11.60
N GLY A 147 4.81 -19.44 -11.97
CA GLY A 147 3.70 -19.47 -11.02
C GLY A 147 3.57 -18.22 -10.16
N LEU A 148 4.16 -17.11 -10.58
CA LEU A 148 4.05 -15.81 -9.92
C LEU A 148 2.78 -15.07 -10.33
N ALA A 149 2.37 -15.17 -11.60
CA ALA A 149 1.08 -14.72 -12.08
C ALA A 149 0.08 -15.87 -12.01
N TYR A 150 -1.12 -15.60 -11.50
CA TYR A 150 -2.20 -16.60 -11.38
C TYR A 150 -3.57 -15.93 -11.40
N LYS A 151 -4.60 -16.69 -11.77
CA LYS A 151 -5.98 -16.21 -11.72
C LYS A 151 -6.71 -16.70 -10.48
N ARG A 152 -7.57 -15.88 -9.93
CA ARG A 152 -8.57 -16.26 -8.94
C ARG A 152 -9.76 -15.32 -8.97
N THR A 153 -10.91 -15.80 -8.52
CA THR A 153 -12.06 -14.96 -8.20
C THR A 153 -11.80 -14.21 -6.89
N SER A 154 -12.05 -12.93 -6.89
CA SER A 154 -11.90 -12.07 -5.71
C SER A 154 -12.90 -10.94 -5.74
N ALA A 155 -13.37 -10.52 -4.56
CA ALA A 155 -14.19 -9.34 -4.42
C ALA A 155 -13.35 -8.08 -4.68
N VAL A 156 -13.83 -7.24 -5.59
CA VAL A 156 -13.22 -5.97 -5.96
C VAL A 156 -14.18 -4.81 -5.69
N ASN A 157 -13.64 -3.61 -5.52
CA ASN A 157 -14.44 -2.42 -5.50
C ASN A 157 -14.87 -2.10 -6.94
N TRP A 158 -16.17 -2.02 -7.18
CA TRP A 158 -16.75 -1.80 -8.49
C TRP A 158 -17.56 -0.51 -8.50
N CYS A 159 -17.30 0.36 -9.46
CA CYS A 159 -18.15 1.50 -9.74
C CYS A 159 -19.17 1.13 -10.82
N PRO A 160 -20.49 1.10 -10.50
CA PRO A 160 -21.50 0.69 -11.48
C PRO A 160 -21.72 1.75 -12.57
N LYS A 161 -21.40 3.01 -12.33
CA LYS A 161 -21.54 4.10 -13.30
C LYS A 161 -20.38 4.19 -14.28
N GLU A 162 -19.16 3.98 -13.79
CA GLU A 162 -17.94 4.00 -14.62
C GLU A 162 -17.61 2.59 -15.18
N GLU A 163 -18.38 1.58 -14.77
CA GLU A 163 -18.21 0.16 -15.16
C GLU A 163 -16.77 -0.34 -15.02
N THR A 164 -16.13 0.03 -13.89
CA THR A 164 -14.71 -0.25 -13.69
C THR A 164 -14.39 -0.70 -12.28
N VAL A 165 -13.27 -1.44 -12.15
CA VAL A 165 -12.66 -1.79 -10.88
C VAL A 165 -11.92 -0.58 -10.32
N LEU A 166 -12.03 -0.38 -9.01
CA LEU A 166 -11.36 0.70 -8.28
C LEU A 166 -10.39 0.13 -7.27
N SER A 167 -9.25 0.79 -7.08
CA SER A 167 -8.38 0.54 -5.93
C SER A 167 -9.04 1.03 -4.64
N ASN A 168 -8.47 0.70 -3.49
CA ASN A 168 -8.98 1.18 -2.21
C ASN A 168 -8.92 2.71 -2.13
N GLU A 169 -7.83 3.32 -2.59
CA GLU A 169 -7.64 4.78 -2.62
C GLU A 169 -8.67 5.46 -3.52
N GLN A 170 -9.06 4.81 -4.62
CA GLN A 170 -10.05 5.31 -5.57
C GLN A 170 -11.51 5.15 -5.10
N SER A 171 -11.72 4.41 -4.02
CA SER A 171 -13.03 4.14 -3.42
C SER A 171 -13.14 4.66 -1.99
N SER A 172 -12.33 5.65 -1.63
CA SER A 172 -12.33 6.29 -0.30
C SER A 172 -13.70 6.83 0.07
N GLY A 173 -14.12 6.58 1.31
CA GLY A 173 -15.47 6.95 1.77
C GLY A 173 -16.62 6.14 1.16
N GLY A 174 -16.34 4.99 0.50
CA GLY A 174 -17.37 4.13 -0.11
C GLY A 174 -17.95 4.68 -1.41
N VAL A 175 -17.34 5.72 -1.97
CA VAL A 175 -17.78 6.36 -3.21
C VAL A 175 -16.65 6.37 -4.25
N CYS A 176 -17.02 6.33 -5.52
CA CYS A 176 -16.05 6.45 -6.60
C CYS A 176 -15.42 7.85 -6.59
N TRP A 177 -14.11 7.93 -6.47
CA TRP A 177 -13.32 9.18 -6.44
C TRP A 177 -13.60 10.10 -7.62
N ARG A 178 -14.12 9.56 -8.71
CA ARG A 178 -14.32 10.26 -9.96
C ARG A 178 -15.74 10.74 -10.18
N CYS A 179 -16.74 9.88 -9.98
CA CYS A 179 -18.12 10.19 -10.28
C CYS A 179 -19.01 10.32 -9.03
N GLY A 180 -18.48 10.09 -7.82
CA GLY A 180 -19.20 10.15 -6.56
C GLY A 180 -20.26 9.07 -6.35
N THR A 181 -20.39 8.10 -7.28
CA THR A 181 -21.36 7.02 -7.15
C THR A 181 -20.93 6.03 -6.09
N ALA A 182 -21.88 5.51 -5.30
CA ALA A 182 -21.61 4.47 -4.30
C ALA A 182 -20.92 3.24 -4.95
N VAL A 183 -19.84 2.81 -4.34
CA VAL A 183 -19.06 1.64 -4.77
C VAL A 183 -19.69 0.38 -4.20
N MET A 184 -19.73 -0.67 -5.00
CA MET A 184 -20.19 -2.00 -4.58
C MET A 184 -19.08 -3.03 -4.65
N LYS A 185 -19.17 -4.10 -3.86
CA LYS A 185 -18.31 -5.27 -4.02
C LYS A 185 -18.86 -6.14 -5.14
N LYS A 186 -17.98 -6.53 -6.04
CA LYS A 186 -18.30 -7.43 -7.15
C LYS A 186 -17.23 -8.52 -7.23
N GLU A 187 -17.66 -9.78 -7.27
CA GLU A 187 -16.74 -10.88 -7.48
C GLU A 187 -16.45 -11.04 -8.97
N ILE A 188 -15.17 -10.98 -9.32
CA ILE A 188 -14.70 -11.20 -10.67
C ILE A 188 -13.44 -12.08 -10.67
N GLU A 189 -13.28 -12.87 -11.72
CA GLU A 189 -12.01 -13.55 -11.96
C GLU A 189 -11.01 -12.57 -12.53
N GLN A 190 -9.83 -12.47 -11.88
CA GLN A 190 -8.78 -11.57 -12.34
C GLN A 190 -7.38 -12.13 -12.05
N TRP A 191 -6.39 -11.50 -12.68
CA TRP A 191 -4.99 -11.83 -12.47
C TRP A 191 -4.46 -11.25 -11.17
N PHE A 192 -3.63 -12.05 -10.51
CA PHE A 192 -2.88 -11.67 -9.31
C PHE A 192 -1.40 -11.97 -9.52
N LEU A 193 -0.55 -11.16 -8.88
CA LEU A 193 0.87 -11.41 -8.77
C LEU A 193 1.21 -11.84 -7.33
N ARG A 194 1.97 -12.92 -7.20
CA ARG A 194 2.37 -13.49 -5.91
C ARG A 194 3.56 -12.72 -5.31
N THR A 195 3.38 -11.43 -5.08
CA THR A 195 4.43 -10.53 -4.57
C THR A 195 4.93 -10.92 -3.18
N THR A 196 4.06 -11.46 -2.33
CA THR A 196 4.38 -11.91 -0.98
C THR A 196 5.41 -13.04 -0.93
N LYS A 197 5.65 -13.74 -2.05
CA LYS A 197 6.72 -14.76 -2.15
C LYS A 197 8.10 -14.17 -1.91
N TYR A 198 8.28 -12.89 -2.17
CA TYR A 198 9.55 -12.17 -2.03
C TYR A 198 9.65 -11.35 -0.73
N ALA A 199 8.68 -11.44 0.18
CA ALA A 199 8.63 -10.59 1.36
C ALA A 199 9.87 -10.73 2.25
N GLU A 200 10.31 -11.95 2.52
CA GLU A 200 11.51 -12.21 3.32
C GLU A 200 12.79 -11.69 2.64
N GLU A 201 12.93 -11.96 1.34
CA GLU A 201 14.08 -11.53 0.53
C GLU A 201 14.14 -10.00 0.45
N LEU A 202 13.00 -9.33 0.21
CA LEU A 202 12.92 -7.87 0.16
C LEU A 202 13.38 -7.21 1.46
N VAL A 203 13.10 -7.80 2.62
CA VAL A 203 13.57 -7.27 3.91
C VAL A 203 15.05 -7.58 4.13
N ALA A 204 15.47 -8.80 3.80
CA ALA A 204 16.86 -9.23 3.98
C ALA A 204 17.84 -8.41 3.12
N ASP A 205 17.44 -8.10 1.88
CA ASP A 205 18.29 -7.42 0.89
C ASP A 205 18.32 -5.90 1.02
N ILE A 206 17.56 -5.31 1.96
CA ILE A 206 17.68 -3.88 2.28
C ILE A 206 19.14 -3.50 2.59
N LYS A 207 19.91 -4.39 3.24
CA LYS A 207 21.32 -4.19 3.53
C LYS A 207 22.19 -3.98 2.27
N GLU A 208 21.78 -4.54 1.13
CA GLU A 208 22.53 -4.42 -0.14
C GLU A 208 22.43 -2.99 -0.74
N ILE A 209 21.36 -2.28 -0.40
CA ILE A 209 21.07 -0.95 -0.92
C ILE A 209 21.27 0.18 0.09
N GLU A 210 21.54 -0.13 1.36
CA GLU A 210 21.59 0.88 2.44
C GLU A 210 22.65 1.96 2.23
N SER A 211 23.75 1.66 1.54
CA SER A 211 24.79 2.64 1.24
C SER A 211 24.37 3.71 0.22
N GLY A 212 23.35 3.42 -0.60
CA GLY A 212 22.89 4.28 -1.68
C GLY A 212 21.51 4.91 -1.48
N TRP A 213 20.81 4.54 -0.40
CA TRP A 213 19.44 5.00 -0.15
C TRP A 213 19.32 5.76 1.18
N PRO A 214 18.47 6.81 1.25
CA PRO A 214 18.21 7.52 2.50
C PRO A 214 17.55 6.61 3.54
N GLU A 215 17.99 6.69 4.80
CA GLU A 215 17.47 5.86 5.91
C GLU A 215 15.93 5.93 6.04
N LYS A 216 15.34 7.09 5.82
CA LYS A 216 13.88 7.26 5.82
C LYS A 216 13.17 6.36 4.79
N VAL A 217 13.79 6.12 3.63
CA VAL A 217 13.23 5.26 2.58
C VAL A 217 13.40 3.79 2.98
N LEU A 218 14.59 3.41 3.47
CA LEU A 218 14.86 2.06 3.94
C LEU A 218 13.92 1.65 5.07
N LYS A 219 13.70 2.57 6.04
CA LYS A 219 12.73 2.36 7.12
C LYS A 219 11.32 2.11 6.59
N ARG A 220 10.87 2.94 5.65
CA ARG A 220 9.53 2.77 5.05
C ARG A 220 9.36 1.42 4.34
N GLN A 221 10.40 0.92 3.67
CA GLN A 221 10.36 -0.40 3.04
C GLN A 221 10.27 -1.53 4.07
N ARG A 222 11.04 -1.46 5.16
CA ARG A 222 10.94 -2.42 6.28
C ARG A 222 9.54 -2.42 6.89
N ASP A 223 9.03 -1.23 7.20
CA ASP A 223 7.72 -1.06 7.82
C ASP A 223 6.58 -1.53 6.89
N TRP A 224 6.71 -1.33 5.57
CA TRP A 224 5.74 -1.79 4.57
C TRP A 224 5.62 -3.31 4.50
N VAL A 225 6.72 -4.02 4.49
CA VAL A 225 6.70 -5.49 4.51
C VAL A 225 6.21 -5.98 5.87
N GLY A 226 6.61 -5.33 6.96
CA GLY A 226 6.08 -5.54 8.29
C GLY A 226 6.34 -6.95 8.82
N ARG A 227 7.58 -7.45 8.75
CA ARG A 227 7.92 -8.76 9.32
C ARG A 227 7.54 -8.79 10.80
N SER A 228 6.72 -9.75 11.17
CA SER A 228 6.22 -9.95 12.52
C SER A 228 6.54 -11.37 12.99
N GLU A 229 7.16 -11.51 14.15
CA GLU A 229 7.45 -12.79 14.78
C GLU A 229 6.55 -12.97 16.01
N GLY A 230 5.97 -14.14 16.14
CA GLY A 230 5.04 -14.41 17.25
C GLY A 230 4.72 -15.88 17.39
N ALA A 231 3.78 -16.17 18.28
CA ALA A 231 3.32 -17.50 18.58
C ALA A 231 1.83 -17.67 18.33
N TYR A 232 1.44 -18.89 17.92
CA TYR A 232 0.05 -19.30 17.93
C TYR A 232 -0.29 -19.97 19.26
N VAL A 233 -1.44 -19.60 19.83
CA VAL A 233 -1.96 -20.17 21.06
C VAL A 233 -3.39 -20.61 20.83
N ASP A 234 -3.72 -21.86 21.21
CA ASP A 234 -5.06 -22.43 21.11
C ASP A 234 -5.80 -22.33 22.45
N PHE A 235 -6.80 -21.49 22.51
CA PHE A 235 -7.73 -21.37 23.66
C PHE A 235 -8.90 -22.33 23.45
N ARG A 236 -9.10 -23.27 24.38
CA ARG A 236 -10.29 -24.16 24.34
C ARG A 236 -11.55 -23.35 24.67
N VAL A 237 -12.59 -23.53 23.88
CA VAL A 237 -13.91 -22.99 24.23
C VAL A 237 -14.54 -23.88 25.29
N LYS A 238 -15.00 -23.26 26.39
CA LYS A 238 -15.65 -23.97 27.45
C LYS A 238 -17.00 -24.54 26.95
N ASP A 239 -17.31 -25.76 27.33
CA ASP A 239 -18.56 -26.48 26.98
C ASP A 239 -18.76 -26.70 25.44
N HIS A 240 -17.72 -26.51 24.63
CA HIS A 240 -17.74 -26.80 23.21
C HIS A 240 -16.49 -27.61 22.80
N ASP A 241 -16.67 -28.51 21.82
CA ASP A 241 -15.52 -29.14 21.14
C ASP A 241 -14.99 -28.23 20.06
N ALA A 242 -14.37 -27.11 20.51
CA ALA A 242 -13.79 -26.11 19.65
C ALA A 242 -12.58 -25.42 20.31
N LYS A 243 -11.68 -24.92 19.48
CA LYS A 243 -10.53 -24.11 19.90
C LYS A 243 -10.51 -22.82 19.09
N ILE A 244 -10.17 -21.72 19.75
CA ILE A 244 -9.89 -20.45 19.11
C ILE A 244 -8.38 -20.30 19.06
N ARG A 245 -7.82 -20.22 17.86
CA ARG A 245 -6.41 -19.96 17.64
C ARG A 245 -6.16 -18.46 17.60
N VAL A 246 -5.25 -18.01 18.45
CA VAL A 246 -4.81 -16.61 18.54
C VAL A 246 -3.36 -16.52 18.08
N PHE A 247 -3.04 -15.52 17.26
CA PHE A 247 -1.66 -15.11 16.99
C PHE A 247 -1.29 -13.93 17.87
N THR A 248 -0.13 -13.99 18.52
CA THR A 248 0.38 -12.89 19.33
C THR A 248 1.89 -12.72 19.15
N THR A 249 2.35 -11.47 19.05
CA THR A 249 3.77 -11.12 19.11
C THR A 249 4.26 -10.96 20.56
N ARG A 250 3.34 -10.96 21.53
CA ARG A 250 3.59 -10.72 22.94
C ARG A 250 3.02 -11.87 23.80
N ILE A 251 3.54 -13.08 23.55
CA ILE A 251 3.16 -14.28 24.34
C ILE A 251 3.45 -14.12 25.84
N ASP A 252 4.43 -13.29 26.19
CA ASP A 252 4.80 -12.91 27.53
C ASP A 252 3.67 -12.26 28.34
N THR A 253 2.69 -11.64 27.65
CA THR A 253 1.54 -10.99 28.28
C THR A 253 0.33 -11.89 28.51
N ILE A 254 0.38 -13.19 28.17
CA ILE A 254 -0.77 -14.09 28.16
C ILE A 254 -1.44 -14.24 29.52
N PHE A 255 -0.71 -14.09 30.61
CA PHE A 255 -1.26 -14.11 31.97
C PHE A 255 -2.12 -12.88 32.30
N GLY A 256 -1.96 -11.80 31.52
CA GLY A 256 -2.78 -10.58 31.58
C GLY A 256 -3.97 -10.58 30.65
N ALA A 257 -4.22 -11.68 29.94
CA ALA A 257 -5.37 -11.79 29.06
C ALA A 257 -6.66 -11.79 29.87
N THR A 258 -7.60 -10.90 29.53
CA THR A 258 -8.90 -10.74 30.22
C THR A 258 -10.09 -11.03 29.32
N ALA A 259 -9.89 -11.17 28.03
CA ALA A 259 -10.90 -11.61 27.07
C ALA A 259 -10.24 -12.25 25.84
N ILE A 260 -11.02 -13.02 25.07
CA ILE A 260 -10.70 -13.40 23.71
C ILE A 260 -11.64 -12.62 22.78
N VAL A 261 -11.06 -11.95 21.79
CA VAL A 261 -11.83 -11.10 20.87
C VAL A 261 -11.72 -11.63 19.45
N LEU A 262 -12.88 -11.88 18.83
CA LEU A 262 -13.01 -12.41 17.48
C LEU A 262 -13.30 -11.29 16.46
N ALA A 263 -12.83 -11.48 15.25
CA ALA A 263 -13.30 -10.72 14.10
C ALA A 263 -14.78 -11.03 13.80
N ALA A 264 -15.49 -10.07 13.26
CA ALA A 264 -16.90 -10.24 12.86
C ALA A 264 -17.09 -11.35 11.79
N GLU A 265 -16.04 -11.61 11.00
CA GLU A 265 -16.01 -12.62 9.94
C GLU A 265 -15.53 -14.00 10.42
N HIS A 266 -15.21 -14.15 11.71
CA HIS A 266 -14.57 -15.37 12.21
C HIS A 266 -15.43 -16.62 11.97
N PRO A 267 -14.90 -17.72 11.34
CA PRO A 267 -15.69 -18.85 10.88
C PRO A 267 -16.33 -19.68 12.03
N LEU A 268 -15.77 -19.61 13.23
CA LEU A 268 -16.34 -20.30 14.39
C LEU A 268 -17.56 -19.59 14.98
N LEU A 269 -17.79 -18.32 14.67
CA LEU A 269 -18.85 -17.52 15.33
C LEU A 269 -20.25 -18.14 15.20
N PRO A 270 -20.71 -18.59 14.03
CA PRO A 270 -22.03 -19.22 13.91
C PRO A 270 -22.18 -20.50 14.78
N LYS A 271 -21.12 -21.31 14.83
CA LYS A 271 -21.09 -22.56 15.62
C LYS A 271 -21.10 -22.28 17.12
N LEU A 272 -20.34 -21.27 17.57
CA LEU A 272 -20.29 -20.88 18.99
C LEU A 272 -21.64 -20.37 19.52
N LEU A 273 -22.48 -19.85 18.63
CA LEU A 273 -23.77 -19.27 18.96
C LEU A 273 -24.94 -20.24 18.76
N GLU A 274 -24.69 -21.49 18.40
CA GLU A 274 -25.76 -22.49 18.30
C GLU A 274 -26.45 -22.71 19.67
N GLY A 275 -27.77 -22.51 19.70
CA GLY A 275 -28.56 -22.62 20.92
C GLY A 275 -28.46 -21.45 21.90
N SER A 276 -27.64 -20.42 21.57
CA SER A 276 -27.52 -19.22 22.42
C SER A 276 -28.67 -18.25 22.18
N SER A 277 -29.24 -17.71 23.27
CA SER A 277 -30.22 -16.60 23.20
C SER A 277 -29.66 -15.30 22.65
N LEU A 278 -28.32 -15.14 22.64
CA LEU A 278 -27.63 -13.96 22.12
C LEU A 278 -27.30 -14.06 20.62
N LYS A 279 -27.62 -15.19 19.98
CA LYS A 279 -27.24 -15.46 18.58
C LYS A 279 -27.64 -14.34 17.63
N ASP A 280 -28.92 -13.94 17.65
CA ASP A 280 -29.44 -12.95 16.71
C ASP A 280 -28.84 -11.55 16.94
N GLU A 281 -28.57 -11.21 18.19
CA GLU A 281 -27.97 -9.93 18.55
C GLU A 281 -26.50 -9.85 18.10
N VAL A 282 -25.71 -10.88 18.42
CA VAL A 282 -24.30 -10.97 18.05
C VAL A 282 -24.12 -11.04 16.53
N MET A 283 -24.96 -11.80 15.82
CA MET A 283 -24.90 -11.88 14.36
C MET A 283 -25.27 -10.55 13.70
N ARG A 284 -26.27 -9.82 14.20
CA ARG A 284 -26.59 -8.47 13.69
C ARG A 284 -25.44 -7.51 13.90
N PHE A 285 -24.78 -7.54 15.05
CA PHE A 285 -23.59 -6.73 15.28
C PHE A 285 -22.46 -7.11 14.31
N ALA A 286 -22.18 -8.39 14.12
CA ALA A 286 -21.17 -8.88 13.20
C ALA A 286 -21.45 -8.41 11.76
N GLU A 287 -22.71 -8.50 11.28
CA GLU A 287 -23.08 -8.01 9.96
C GLU A 287 -22.94 -6.48 9.84
N SER A 288 -23.28 -5.71 10.89
CA SER A 288 -23.06 -4.26 10.89
C SER A 288 -21.59 -3.88 10.77
N VAL A 289 -20.70 -4.60 11.45
CA VAL A 289 -19.24 -4.40 11.36
C VAL A 289 -18.73 -4.75 9.97
N LYS A 290 -19.17 -5.88 9.40
CA LYS A 290 -18.81 -6.26 8.02
C LYS A 290 -19.25 -5.20 7.02
N HIS A 291 -20.48 -4.71 7.17
CA HIS A 291 -21.02 -3.65 6.30
C HIS A 291 -20.23 -2.35 6.44
N ALA A 292 -19.95 -1.91 7.66
CA ALA A 292 -19.15 -0.72 7.91
C ALA A 292 -17.75 -0.84 7.31
N ARG A 293 -17.08 -2.00 7.42
CA ARG A 293 -15.78 -2.27 6.79
C ARG A 293 -15.84 -2.29 5.27
N ALA A 294 -16.93 -2.80 4.69
CA ALA A 294 -17.10 -2.82 3.24
C ALA A 294 -17.21 -1.41 2.64
N ILE A 295 -17.67 -0.45 3.43
CA ILE A 295 -17.85 0.96 3.05
C ILE A 295 -16.58 1.78 3.35
N LYS A 296 -15.83 1.43 4.41
CA LYS A 296 -14.61 2.15 4.81
C LYS A 296 -13.42 1.81 3.91
N THR A 297 -12.65 2.83 3.57
CA THR A 297 -11.35 2.72 2.91
C THR A 297 -10.22 3.00 3.91
N GLN A 298 -9.02 2.50 3.60
CA GLN A 298 -7.85 2.48 4.49
C GLN A 298 -7.32 3.86 4.95
N ASP A 299 -7.83 4.95 4.42
CA ASP A 299 -7.35 6.32 4.73
C ASP A 299 -8.09 7.04 5.87
N ALA A 300 -9.04 6.37 6.54
CA ALA A 300 -9.66 6.93 7.73
C ALA A 300 -8.71 6.78 8.94
N SER A 301 -7.80 7.72 9.09
CA SER A 301 -6.93 7.89 10.26
C SER A 301 -7.66 8.46 11.48
N GLU A 302 -8.98 8.43 11.50
CA GLU A 302 -9.75 8.78 12.68
C GLU A 302 -9.67 7.62 13.68
N GLU A 303 -9.33 7.92 14.92
CA GLU A 303 -9.41 7.02 16.06
C GLU A 303 -10.83 6.47 16.17
N GLU A 304 -11.04 5.30 15.58
CA GLU A 304 -12.36 4.68 15.59
C GLU A 304 -12.65 4.13 16.97
N GLU A 305 -13.82 4.50 17.49
CA GLU A 305 -14.32 3.96 18.74
C GLU A 305 -14.34 2.43 18.71
N LYS A 306 -13.74 1.78 19.73
CA LYS A 306 -13.69 0.32 19.81
C LYS A 306 -15.07 -0.20 20.23
N LEU A 307 -15.78 -0.83 19.27
CA LEU A 307 -17.10 -1.40 19.48
C LEU A 307 -17.02 -2.92 19.54
N GLY A 308 -17.80 -3.52 20.43
CA GLY A 308 -17.88 -4.96 20.54
C GLY A 308 -19.13 -5.45 21.26
N ILE A 309 -19.34 -6.76 21.18
CA ILE A 309 -20.45 -7.45 21.83
C ILE A 309 -19.95 -8.74 22.50
N ASN A 310 -20.41 -9.00 23.70
CA ASN A 310 -20.15 -10.27 24.42
C ASN A 310 -20.99 -11.39 23.79
N THR A 311 -20.35 -12.51 23.45
CA THR A 311 -21.03 -13.67 22.86
C THR A 311 -21.78 -14.54 23.89
N GLY A 312 -21.55 -14.31 25.19
CA GLY A 312 -22.00 -15.20 26.26
C GLY A 312 -21.18 -16.49 26.35
N GLN A 313 -20.23 -16.71 25.47
CA GLN A 313 -19.34 -17.87 25.45
C GLN A 313 -18.05 -17.61 26.19
N LEU A 314 -17.37 -18.66 26.61
CA LEU A 314 -16.17 -18.59 27.43
C LEU A 314 -15.05 -19.43 26.83
N ALA A 315 -13.81 -18.96 26.97
CA ALA A 315 -12.59 -19.67 26.58
C ALA A 315 -11.69 -19.89 27.80
N VAL A 316 -10.84 -20.90 27.73
CA VAL A 316 -9.89 -21.24 28.80
C VAL A 316 -8.49 -20.85 28.38
N ASN A 317 -7.84 -20.00 29.17
CA ASN A 317 -6.46 -19.67 29.00
C ASN A 317 -5.58 -20.92 29.23
N PRO A 318 -4.82 -21.39 28.24
CA PRO A 318 -4.08 -22.64 28.35
C PRO A 318 -2.91 -22.59 29.35
N PHE A 319 -2.46 -21.40 29.76
CA PHE A 319 -1.34 -21.21 30.68
C PHE A 319 -1.77 -20.97 32.12
N SER A 320 -2.81 -20.16 32.32
CA SER A 320 -3.32 -19.88 33.69
C SER A 320 -4.48 -20.76 34.11
N GLY A 321 -5.19 -21.40 33.17
CA GLY A 321 -6.45 -22.13 33.43
C GLY A 321 -7.65 -21.22 33.66
N GLU A 322 -7.49 -19.91 33.64
CA GLU A 322 -8.57 -18.94 33.83
C GLU A 322 -9.60 -19.00 32.70
N VAL A 323 -10.83 -18.72 33.05
CA VAL A 323 -11.95 -18.66 32.11
C VAL A 323 -12.17 -17.21 31.68
N LEU A 324 -12.09 -16.99 30.39
CA LEU A 324 -12.15 -15.65 29.76
C LEU A 324 -13.42 -15.53 28.91
N PRO A 325 -14.12 -14.38 28.90
CA PRO A 325 -15.24 -14.14 28.02
C PRO A 325 -14.78 -14.02 26.57
N ILE A 326 -15.64 -14.49 25.64
CA ILE A 326 -15.41 -14.34 24.19
C ILE A 326 -16.25 -13.17 23.69
N TRP A 327 -15.62 -12.24 23.01
CA TRP A 327 -16.23 -11.05 22.41
C TRP A 327 -16.09 -11.06 20.90
N VAL A 328 -16.94 -10.31 20.20
CA VAL A 328 -16.76 -9.90 18.80
C VAL A 328 -16.53 -8.41 18.78
N ALA A 329 -15.51 -7.91 18.05
CA ALA A 329 -15.23 -6.49 18.00
C ALA A 329 -14.85 -5.99 16.60
N ASN A 330 -15.03 -4.67 16.39
CA ASN A 330 -14.76 -4.02 15.11
C ASN A 330 -13.28 -3.80 14.80
N TYR A 331 -12.38 -3.88 15.77
CA TYR A 331 -10.95 -3.63 15.58
C TYR A 331 -10.10 -4.88 15.32
N VAL A 332 -10.69 -6.09 15.42
CA VAL A 332 -9.99 -7.35 15.10
C VAL A 332 -10.22 -7.72 13.64
N LEU A 333 -9.15 -7.92 12.87
CA LEU A 333 -9.20 -8.22 11.43
C LEU A 333 -9.10 -9.72 11.18
N ILE A 334 -9.91 -10.23 10.24
CA ILE A 334 -9.88 -11.66 9.85
C ILE A 334 -8.58 -12.05 9.16
N ASP A 335 -7.98 -11.11 8.40
CA ASP A 335 -6.77 -11.35 7.62
C ASP A 335 -5.47 -11.22 8.44
N TYR A 336 -5.57 -10.87 9.72
CA TYR A 336 -4.42 -10.81 10.62
C TYR A 336 -4.41 -11.99 11.57
N GLY A 337 -3.33 -12.77 11.53
CA GLY A 337 -3.19 -13.97 12.36
C GLY A 337 -4.24 -15.04 12.03
N ALA A 338 -5.12 -15.31 12.98
CA ALA A 338 -6.23 -16.27 12.83
C ALA A 338 -7.61 -15.63 12.97
N GLY A 339 -7.72 -14.31 12.85
CA GLY A 339 -8.97 -13.57 13.03
C GLY A 339 -9.45 -13.51 14.48
N ALA A 340 -8.54 -13.76 15.43
CA ALA A 340 -8.80 -13.71 16.88
C ALA A 340 -7.57 -13.17 17.61
N VAL A 341 -7.79 -12.42 18.68
CA VAL A 341 -6.76 -11.90 19.56
C VAL A 341 -7.07 -12.20 21.01
N MET A 342 -6.06 -12.35 21.85
CA MET A 342 -6.19 -12.27 23.29
C MET A 342 -6.13 -10.80 23.69
N SER A 343 -7.12 -10.32 24.40
CA SER A 343 -7.14 -8.94 24.91
C SER A 343 -6.28 -8.84 26.17
N VAL A 344 -5.28 -7.97 26.13
CA VAL A 344 -4.32 -7.71 27.21
C VAL A 344 -4.28 -6.22 27.58
N PRO A 345 -5.31 -5.70 28.22
CA PRO A 345 -5.56 -4.26 28.36
C PRO A 345 -4.43 -3.45 29.04
N ALA A 346 -3.62 -4.07 29.89
CA ALA A 346 -2.50 -3.39 30.52
C ALA A 346 -1.27 -3.24 29.60
N HIS A 347 -1.28 -3.85 28.39
CA HIS A 347 -0.11 -3.94 27.50
C HIS A 347 -0.43 -3.63 26.02
N ASP A 348 -1.69 -3.29 25.68
CA ASP A 348 -2.12 -2.88 24.35
C ASP A 348 -3.16 -1.74 24.47
N GLU A 349 -2.92 -0.61 23.79
CA GLU A 349 -3.77 0.59 23.88
C GLU A 349 -5.18 0.34 23.36
N ARG A 350 -5.35 -0.46 22.28
CA ARG A 350 -6.66 -0.78 21.72
C ARG A 350 -7.48 -1.61 22.68
N ASP A 351 -6.83 -2.59 23.32
CA ASP A 351 -7.46 -3.44 24.34
C ASP A 351 -7.77 -2.65 25.60
N PHE A 352 -6.94 -1.67 25.97
CA PHE A 352 -7.17 -0.76 27.09
C PHE A 352 -8.45 0.07 26.88
N GLU A 353 -8.57 0.73 25.72
CA GLU A 353 -9.77 1.49 25.37
C GLU A 353 -11.03 0.62 25.41
N PHE A 354 -10.93 -0.59 24.83
CA PHE A 354 -12.01 -1.57 24.82
C PHE A 354 -12.41 -2.03 26.24
N ALA A 355 -11.40 -2.36 27.05
CA ALA A 355 -11.63 -2.81 28.43
C ALA A 355 -12.28 -1.72 29.29
N ARG A 356 -11.83 -0.47 29.16
CA ARG A 356 -12.47 0.67 29.85
C ARG A 356 -13.93 0.82 29.47
N LYS A 357 -14.22 0.77 28.17
CA LYS A 357 -15.59 0.93 27.67
C LYS A 357 -16.55 -0.16 28.17
N TYR A 358 -16.09 -1.40 28.22
CA TYR A 358 -16.92 -2.54 28.57
C TYR A 358 -16.67 -3.06 29.99
N THR A 359 -15.94 -2.31 30.80
CA THR A 359 -15.66 -2.63 32.21
C THR A 359 -15.02 -4.01 32.36
N LEU A 360 -14.07 -4.36 31.47
CA LEU A 360 -13.27 -5.57 31.57
C LEU A 360 -12.10 -5.37 32.54
N PRO A 361 -11.63 -6.41 33.23
CA PRO A 361 -10.46 -6.30 34.12
C PRO A 361 -9.21 -5.85 33.35
N ILE A 362 -8.39 -5.00 33.98
CA ILE A 362 -7.09 -4.57 33.46
C ILE A 362 -6.02 -5.10 34.39
N ARG A 363 -5.20 -6.06 33.89
CA ARG A 363 -4.22 -6.78 34.69
C ARG A 363 -2.82 -6.55 34.15
N GLN A 364 -1.98 -5.91 34.92
CA GLN A 364 -0.56 -5.74 34.60
C GLN A 364 0.22 -7.00 34.99
N VAL A 365 0.93 -7.61 34.03
CA VAL A 365 1.73 -8.82 34.23
C VAL A 365 3.21 -8.63 33.87
N ILE A 366 3.53 -7.51 33.22
CA ILE A 366 4.90 -7.10 32.93
C ILE A 366 5.11 -5.72 33.52
N ALA A 367 6.13 -5.58 34.34
CA ALA A 367 6.55 -4.31 34.93
C ALA A 367 8.04 -4.09 34.71
N PRO A 368 8.54 -2.82 34.73
CA PRO A 368 9.97 -2.56 34.74
C PRO A 368 10.63 -3.28 35.91
N ILE A 369 11.80 -3.86 35.69
CA ILE A 369 12.60 -4.44 36.78
C ILE A 369 13.11 -3.31 37.65
N VAL A 370 12.52 -3.13 38.81
CA VAL A 370 13.08 -2.31 39.87
C VAL A 370 13.92 -3.26 40.73
N SER A 371 15.22 -2.99 40.85
CA SER A 371 16.15 -3.86 41.56
C SER A 371 15.62 -4.20 42.95
N GLY A 372 15.30 -5.48 43.20
CA GLY A 372 14.88 -6.02 44.49
C GLY A 372 13.41 -6.44 44.63
N GLN A 373 12.58 -6.35 43.60
CA GLN A 373 11.19 -6.85 43.65
C GLN A 373 10.97 -8.00 42.67
N GLN A 374 10.37 -9.08 43.17
CA GLN A 374 9.74 -10.09 42.34
C GLN A 374 8.47 -9.49 41.71
N GLY A 375 8.21 -9.78 40.41
CA GLY A 375 7.07 -9.23 39.68
C GLY A 375 5.74 -9.49 40.42
N VAL A 376 4.99 -8.43 40.66
CA VAL A 376 3.66 -8.48 41.28
C VAL A 376 2.64 -8.25 40.18
N VAL A 377 1.61 -9.10 40.14
CA VAL A 377 0.42 -8.87 39.29
C VAL A 377 -0.42 -7.77 39.96
N ILE A 378 -0.60 -6.66 39.26
CA ILE A 378 -1.44 -5.55 39.72
C ILE A 378 -2.72 -5.55 38.88
N GLU A 379 -3.86 -5.70 39.50
CA GLU A 379 -5.15 -5.38 38.86
C GLU A 379 -5.40 -3.88 38.98
N ILE A 380 -5.67 -3.25 37.85
CA ILE A 380 -6.00 -1.83 37.78
C ILE A 380 -7.51 -1.75 37.63
N ASP A 381 -8.18 -1.07 38.56
CA ASP A 381 -9.61 -0.77 38.44
C ASP A 381 -9.80 0.11 37.19
N PRO A 382 -10.67 -0.27 36.25
CA PRO A 382 -10.90 0.50 35.03
C PRO A 382 -11.57 1.86 35.27
N GLY A 383 -12.02 2.16 36.52
CA GLY A 383 -12.52 3.46 37.00
C GLY A 383 -13.79 3.94 36.32
#